data_58faf287791eee205037def6cb7f40b6
#
_entry.id   58faf287791eee205037def6cb7f40b6
#
_cell.length_a   1.000
_cell.length_b   1.000
_cell.length_c   1.000
_cell.angle_alpha   90.00
_cell.angle_beta   90.00
_cell.angle_gamma   90.00
#
_symmetry.space_group_name_H-M   'P 1'
#
loop_
_entity.id
_entity.type
_entity.pdbx_description
1 polymer ?
#
loop_
_entity_poly.entity_id
_entity_poly.type
_entity_poly.pdbx_seq_one_letter_code
_entity_poly.pdbx_strand_id
1 'polypeptide(L)'
;MTHQPRKRFGQNFLHDNSVIYNILAHANPQADEHWVEIGPGLGALTKPLLQSGVQLDVVELDRDLVATLQKKFAAYDNISIHSADALKFDFNALVKSGEKLRVIGNLPYNISTPLMFHLLENTGCVEDMHFMLQKEVVDRICAEPGSKKYGRLSVMMQYFCETEWLFDVPPESFDPAPQVMSAIVKLTPHAQAPVEIENFQFFSLLVTQAFSQRRKTIRNSLKNFISEQAIIDLGIDANLRAESVSLAEFALLSRESLRKNPVGLEPDLKVVD
;
A
#
# COMPACT_ATOMS: atom_id res chain seq x y z
N MET A 1 -25.96 4.58 -21.95
CA MET A 1 -25.60 5.82 -21.23
C MET A 1 -24.17 5.67 -20.79
N THR A 2 -23.30 6.58 -21.16
CA THR A 2 -21.91 6.59 -20.70
C THR A 2 -21.88 7.04 -19.23
N HIS A 3 -21.24 6.26 -18.35
CA HIS A 3 -21.06 6.62 -16.94
C HIS A 3 -20.28 7.92 -16.84
N GLN A 4 -20.76 8.88 -16.00
CA GLN A 4 -20.03 10.12 -15.76
C GLN A 4 -19.16 9.96 -14.51
N PRO A 5 -17.84 10.29 -14.60
CA PRO A 5 -16.91 10.18 -13.47
C PRO A 5 -17.39 11.01 -12.27
N ARG A 6 -17.39 10.40 -11.08
CA ARG A 6 -17.83 11.05 -9.85
C ARG A 6 -16.63 11.60 -9.09
N LYS A 7 -16.50 12.93 -9.00
CA LYS A 7 -15.41 13.60 -8.28
C LYS A 7 -15.24 13.10 -6.84
N ARG A 8 -16.35 12.77 -6.14
CA ARG A 8 -16.30 12.25 -4.76
C ARG A 8 -15.55 10.92 -4.60
N PHE A 9 -15.44 10.14 -5.67
CA PHE A 9 -14.72 8.88 -5.70
C PHE A 9 -13.32 8.98 -6.31
N GLY A 10 -12.91 10.17 -6.77
CA GLY A 10 -11.60 10.38 -7.41
C GLY A 10 -11.39 9.53 -8.67
N GLN A 11 -12.46 9.29 -9.44
CA GLN A 11 -12.43 8.38 -10.59
C GLN A 11 -11.65 8.98 -11.77
N ASN A 12 -10.58 8.28 -12.17
CA ASN A 12 -9.81 8.49 -13.40
C ASN A 12 -9.73 7.13 -14.10
N PHE A 13 -10.45 6.95 -15.20
CA PHE A 13 -10.54 5.66 -15.89
C PHE A 13 -9.37 5.45 -16.83
N LEU A 14 -8.59 4.40 -16.61
CA LEU A 14 -7.53 3.99 -17.51
C LEU A 14 -8.11 3.55 -18.85
N HIS A 15 -7.56 4.06 -19.95
CA HIS A 15 -8.00 3.70 -21.31
C HIS A 15 -6.84 3.38 -22.26
N ASP A 16 -5.62 3.68 -21.87
CA ASP A 16 -4.43 3.43 -22.67
C ASP A 16 -4.08 1.93 -22.70
N ASN A 17 -4.25 1.32 -23.86
CA ASN A 17 -4.00 -0.11 -24.05
C ASN A 17 -2.53 -0.50 -23.87
N SER A 18 -1.59 0.41 -24.14
CA SER A 18 -0.14 0.13 -23.99
C SER A 18 0.20 0.04 -22.49
N VAL A 19 -0.39 0.91 -21.67
CA VAL A 19 -0.26 0.87 -20.21
C VAL A 19 -0.91 -0.40 -19.64
N ILE A 20 -2.14 -0.73 -20.08
CA ILE A 20 -2.84 -1.95 -19.66
C ILE A 20 -1.99 -3.19 -19.97
N TYR A 21 -1.46 -3.28 -21.20
CA TYR A 21 -0.59 -4.39 -21.59
C TYR A 21 0.67 -4.46 -20.70
N ASN A 22 1.29 -3.33 -20.42
CA ASN A 22 2.52 -3.26 -19.63
C ASN A 22 2.25 -3.68 -18.16
N ILE A 23 1.12 -3.27 -17.58
CA ILE A 23 0.70 -3.72 -16.24
C ILE A 23 0.58 -5.25 -16.22
N LEU A 24 -0.12 -5.83 -17.17
CA LEU A 24 -0.32 -7.29 -17.24
C LEU A 24 0.96 -8.06 -17.52
N ALA A 25 1.87 -7.50 -18.33
CA ALA A 25 3.18 -8.12 -18.59
C ALA A 25 4.03 -8.23 -17.31
N HIS A 26 3.98 -7.21 -16.42
CA HIS A 26 4.68 -7.26 -15.14
C HIS A 26 3.93 -8.11 -14.10
N ALA A 27 2.61 -8.03 -14.07
CA ALA A 27 1.78 -8.83 -13.19
C ALA A 27 1.79 -10.32 -13.58
N ASN A 28 1.94 -10.63 -14.87
CA ASN A 28 2.06 -11.97 -15.44
C ASN A 28 1.00 -12.95 -14.89
N PRO A 29 -0.31 -12.68 -15.06
CA PRO A 29 -1.37 -13.53 -14.53
C PRO A 29 -1.35 -14.90 -15.22
N GLN A 30 -1.42 -15.97 -14.40
CA GLN A 30 -1.49 -17.35 -14.87
C GLN A 30 -2.90 -17.91 -14.67
N ALA A 31 -3.31 -18.83 -15.56
CA ALA A 31 -4.56 -19.55 -15.38
C ALA A 31 -4.59 -20.22 -14.00
N ASP A 32 -5.78 -20.31 -13.43
CA ASP A 32 -6.06 -20.90 -12.11
C ASP A 32 -5.55 -20.08 -10.89
N GLU A 33 -4.85 -18.96 -11.09
CA GLU A 33 -4.58 -18.02 -9.99
C GLU A 33 -5.86 -17.31 -9.53
N HIS A 34 -5.89 -16.94 -8.25
CA HIS A 34 -6.98 -16.17 -7.68
C HIS A 34 -6.59 -14.69 -7.54
N TRP A 35 -7.27 -13.84 -8.29
CA TRP A 35 -7.02 -12.40 -8.32
C TRP A 35 -8.16 -11.60 -7.71
N VAL A 36 -7.80 -10.47 -7.12
CA VAL A 36 -8.76 -9.45 -6.67
C VAL A 36 -8.44 -8.13 -7.35
N GLU A 37 -9.40 -7.60 -8.12
CA GLU A 37 -9.32 -6.24 -8.65
C GLU A 37 -10.08 -5.27 -7.76
N ILE A 38 -9.39 -4.25 -7.25
CA ILE A 38 -9.99 -3.21 -6.42
C ILE A 38 -10.23 -1.95 -7.27
N GLY A 39 -11.48 -1.51 -7.30
CA GLY A 39 -11.86 -0.34 -8.09
C GLY A 39 -11.71 -0.52 -9.61
N PRO A 40 -12.35 -1.52 -10.20
CA PRO A 40 -12.22 -1.85 -11.64
C PRO A 40 -12.67 -0.72 -12.57
N GLY A 41 -13.47 0.21 -12.07
CA GLY A 41 -14.03 1.29 -12.85
C GLY A 41 -14.86 0.77 -14.03
N LEU A 42 -14.43 1.08 -15.26
CA LEU A 42 -15.08 0.59 -16.48
C LEU A 42 -14.58 -0.79 -16.93
N GLY A 43 -13.72 -1.45 -16.13
CA GLY A 43 -13.21 -2.80 -16.38
C GLY A 43 -12.07 -2.83 -17.39
N ALA A 44 -11.14 -1.90 -17.31
CA ALA A 44 -9.97 -1.83 -18.20
C ALA A 44 -8.99 -2.99 -17.94
N LEU A 45 -8.71 -3.32 -16.68
CA LEU A 45 -7.89 -4.46 -16.29
C LEU A 45 -8.73 -5.74 -16.16
N THR A 46 -10.00 -5.64 -15.78
CA THR A 46 -10.91 -6.78 -15.59
C THR A 46 -10.96 -7.68 -16.82
N LYS A 47 -11.18 -7.09 -18.01
CA LYS A 47 -11.32 -7.88 -19.25
C LYS A 47 -10.09 -8.73 -19.58
N PRO A 48 -8.87 -8.16 -19.66
CA PRO A 48 -7.69 -8.96 -19.96
C PRO A 48 -7.31 -9.94 -18.84
N LEU A 49 -7.59 -9.64 -17.58
CA LEU A 49 -7.44 -10.60 -16.46
C LEU A 49 -8.33 -11.84 -16.68
N LEU A 50 -9.61 -11.65 -17.00
CA LEU A 50 -10.52 -12.76 -17.30
C LEU A 50 -10.05 -13.59 -18.49
N GLN A 51 -9.47 -12.94 -19.50
CA GLN A 51 -8.95 -13.60 -20.69
C GLN A 51 -7.69 -14.45 -20.42
N SER A 52 -6.95 -14.17 -19.33
CA SER A 52 -5.81 -15.01 -18.92
C SER A 52 -6.24 -16.28 -18.17
N GLY A 53 -7.52 -16.44 -17.87
CA GLY A 53 -8.08 -17.66 -17.24
C GLY A 53 -8.02 -17.66 -15.72
N VAL A 54 -7.71 -16.54 -15.08
CA VAL A 54 -7.69 -16.41 -13.61
C VAL A 54 -9.10 -16.48 -13.02
N GLN A 55 -9.23 -16.91 -11.78
CA GLN A 55 -10.43 -16.66 -10.96
C GLN A 55 -10.36 -15.21 -10.48
N LEU A 56 -11.37 -14.39 -10.77
CA LEU A 56 -11.34 -12.95 -10.49
C LEU A 56 -12.48 -12.54 -9.56
N ASP A 57 -12.13 -12.01 -8.40
CA ASP A 57 -13.03 -11.23 -7.57
C ASP A 57 -12.83 -9.74 -7.82
N VAL A 58 -13.92 -8.98 -7.92
CA VAL A 58 -13.91 -7.54 -8.19
C VAL A 58 -14.63 -6.81 -7.07
N VAL A 59 -13.96 -5.84 -6.43
CA VAL A 59 -14.52 -5.05 -5.33
C VAL A 59 -14.76 -3.61 -5.81
N GLU A 60 -16.03 -3.19 -5.92
CA GLU A 60 -16.41 -1.86 -6.41
C GLU A 60 -17.43 -1.20 -5.46
N LEU A 61 -17.19 0.06 -5.11
CA LEU A 61 -18.05 0.84 -4.23
C LEU A 61 -19.21 1.51 -4.98
N ASP A 62 -18.98 1.91 -6.23
CA ASP A 62 -19.99 2.62 -7.04
C ASP A 62 -21.01 1.62 -7.65
N ARG A 63 -22.23 1.62 -7.12
CA ARG A 63 -23.30 0.70 -7.54
C ARG A 63 -23.67 0.80 -9.02
N ASP A 64 -23.48 1.97 -9.66
CA ASP A 64 -23.76 2.12 -11.10
C ASP A 64 -22.68 1.44 -11.94
N LEU A 65 -21.41 1.48 -11.46
CA LEU A 65 -20.34 0.71 -12.07
C LEU A 65 -20.52 -0.79 -11.84
N VAL A 66 -20.93 -1.21 -10.65
CA VAL A 66 -21.29 -2.63 -10.38
C VAL A 66 -22.31 -3.15 -11.38
N ALA A 67 -23.42 -2.42 -11.59
CA ALA A 67 -24.45 -2.83 -12.55
C ALA A 67 -23.93 -2.87 -14.01
N THR A 68 -23.00 -1.97 -14.35
CA THR A 68 -22.36 -1.93 -15.67
C THR A 68 -21.44 -3.13 -15.86
N LEU A 69 -20.62 -3.45 -14.86
CA LEU A 69 -19.70 -4.60 -14.86
C LEU A 69 -20.45 -5.92 -14.95
N GLN A 70 -21.53 -6.09 -14.16
CA GLN A 70 -22.37 -7.29 -14.20
C GLN A 70 -22.94 -7.56 -15.62
N LYS A 71 -23.40 -6.52 -16.31
CA LYS A 71 -23.86 -6.65 -17.71
C LYS A 71 -22.71 -6.94 -18.67
N LYS A 72 -21.58 -6.22 -18.51
CA LYS A 72 -20.43 -6.30 -19.43
C LYS A 72 -19.77 -7.67 -19.39
N PHE A 73 -19.71 -8.28 -18.22
CA PHE A 73 -18.99 -9.54 -17.97
C PHE A 73 -19.93 -10.72 -17.71
N ALA A 74 -21.22 -10.60 -18.01
CA ALA A 74 -22.23 -11.65 -17.78
C ALA A 74 -21.94 -12.99 -18.47
N ALA A 75 -21.09 -13.01 -19.50
CA ALA A 75 -20.70 -14.23 -20.23
C ALA A 75 -19.48 -14.96 -19.64
N TYR A 76 -18.87 -14.43 -18.58
CA TYR A 76 -17.71 -15.03 -17.92
C TYR A 76 -18.15 -15.75 -16.65
N ASP A 77 -17.73 -17.01 -16.49
CA ASP A 77 -18.06 -17.83 -15.31
C ASP A 77 -16.99 -17.70 -14.21
N ASN A 78 -15.82 -17.10 -14.53
CA ASN A 78 -14.67 -16.96 -13.64
C ASN A 78 -14.59 -15.58 -12.98
N ILE A 79 -15.72 -14.88 -12.80
CA ILE A 79 -15.78 -13.57 -12.13
C ILE A 79 -16.85 -13.54 -11.04
N SER A 80 -16.50 -12.93 -9.90
CA SER A 80 -17.43 -12.55 -8.84
C SER A 80 -17.35 -11.03 -8.62
N ILE A 81 -18.49 -10.32 -8.59
CA ILE A 81 -18.51 -8.86 -8.43
C ILE A 81 -19.15 -8.50 -7.10
N HIS A 82 -18.36 -7.87 -6.21
CA HIS A 82 -18.76 -7.44 -4.87
C HIS A 82 -19.03 -5.94 -4.84
N SER A 83 -20.27 -5.56 -4.48
CA SER A 83 -20.63 -4.16 -4.23
C SER A 83 -20.27 -3.81 -2.78
N ALA A 84 -19.03 -3.38 -2.54
CA ALA A 84 -18.50 -3.19 -1.20
C ALA A 84 -17.47 -2.05 -1.11
N ASP A 85 -17.25 -1.56 0.11
CA ASP A 85 -16.15 -0.67 0.46
C ASP A 85 -14.88 -1.51 0.72
N ALA A 86 -13.86 -1.35 -0.12
CA ALA A 86 -12.62 -2.09 -0.01
C ALA A 86 -11.89 -1.87 1.33
N LEU A 87 -12.10 -0.72 2.01
CA LEU A 87 -11.54 -0.45 3.34
C LEU A 87 -12.17 -1.28 4.46
N LYS A 88 -13.30 -1.96 4.17
CA LYS A 88 -14.06 -2.77 5.13
C LYS A 88 -14.26 -4.19 4.66
N PHE A 89 -13.77 -4.51 3.46
CA PHE A 89 -13.96 -5.80 2.84
C PHE A 89 -13.03 -6.84 3.49
N ASP A 90 -13.58 -8.00 3.83
CA ASP A 90 -12.81 -9.12 4.36
C ASP A 90 -12.22 -9.95 3.22
N PHE A 91 -10.97 -9.67 2.87
CA PHE A 91 -10.26 -10.40 1.83
C PHE A 91 -9.97 -11.86 2.21
N ASN A 92 -9.89 -12.19 3.51
CA ASN A 92 -9.70 -13.57 3.96
C ASN A 92 -10.90 -14.45 3.64
N ALA A 93 -12.10 -13.87 3.55
CA ALA A 93 -13.30 -14.62 3.18
C ALA A 93 -13.29 -15.14 1.74
N LEU A 94 -12.42 -14.62 0.87
CA LEU A 94 -12.30 -15.04 -0.53
C LEU A 94 -11.45 -16.30 -0.70
N VAL A 95 -10.54 -16.59 0.23
CA VAL A 95 -9.57 -17.68 0.09
C VAL A 95 -9.96 -18.91 0.88
N LYS A 96 -9.67 -20.09 0.33
CA LYS A 96 -9.68 -21.34 1.06
C LYS A 96 -8.33 -21.53 1.77
N SER A 97 -8.30 -22.44 2.73
CA SER A 97 -7.07 -22.74 3.47
C SER A 97 -5.91 -23.08 2.53
N GLY A 98 -4.84 -22.30 2.62
CA GLY A 98 -3.62 -22.47 1.82
C GLY A 98 -3.60 -21.75 0.47
N GLU A 99 -4.72 -21.16 0.04
CA GLU A 99 -4.74 -20.29 -1.14
C GLU A 99 -4.24 -18.88 -0.82
N LYS A 100 -3.73 -18.19 -1.84
CA LYS A 100 -3.35 -16.79 -1.76
C LYS A 100 -3.97 -15.98 -2.88
N LEU A 101 -4.22 -14.72 -2.59
CA LEU A 101 -4.75 -13.72 -3.52
C LEU A 101 -3.61 -12.92 -4.13
N ARG A 102 -3.73 -12.64 -5.41
CA ARG A 102 -2.98 -11.59 -6.06
C ARG A 102 -3.88 -10.38 -6.26
N VAL A 103 -3.43 -9.22 -5.82
CA VAL A 103 -4.29 -8.03 -5.79
C VAL A 103 -3.84 -7.02 -6.83
N ILE A 104 -4.77 -6.42 -7.55
CA ILE A 104 -4.48 -5.39 -8.54
C ILE A 104 -5.49 -4.25 -8.44
N GLY A 105 -5.09 -3.02 -8.76
CA GLY A 105 -6.03 -1.92 -8.82
C GLY A 105 -5.44 -0.58 -9.21
N ASN A 106 -6.27 0.23 -9.88
CA ASN A 106 -6.05 1.66 -10.03
C ASN A 106 -6.72 2.36 -8.85
N LEU A 107 -5.98 2.57 -7.76
CA LEU A 107 -6.57 3.02 -6.51
C LEU A 107 -6.87 4.53 -6.51
N PRO A 108 -8.07 4.93 -6.04
CA PRO A 108 -8.34 6.34 -5.79
C PRO A 108 -7.31 6.93 -4.81
N TYR A 109 -6.72 8.08 -5.16
CA TYR A 109 -5.58 8.65 -4.44
C TYR A 109 -5.87 8.96 -2.97
N ASN A 110 -7.11 9.30 -2.64
CA ASN A 110 -7.55 9.65 -1.29
C ASN A 110 -7.66 8.47 -0.33
N ILE A 111 -7.78 7.23 -0.84
CA ILE A 111 -7.91 6.02 -0.02
C ILE A 111 -6.76 5.04 -0.16
N SER A 112 -5.79 5.30 -1.05
CA SER A 112 -4.73 4.36 -1.38
C SER A 112 -3.90 3.94 -0.15
N THR A 113 -3.45 4.89 0.66
CA THR A 113 -2.65 4.59 1.86
C THR A 113 -3.44 3.80 2.93
N PRO A 114 -4.65 4.21 3.36
CA PRO A 114 -5.47 3.41 4.26
C PRO A 114 -5.77 2.00 3.72
N LEU A 115 -6.04 1.87 2.42
CA LEU A 115 -6.34 0.59 1.81
C LEU A 115 -5.12 -0.35 1.81
N MET A 116 -3.93 0.17 1.51
CA MET A 116 -2.70 -0.62 1.62
C MET A 116 -2.49 -1.16 3.03
N PHE A 117 -2.68 -0.34 4.07
CA PHE A 117 -2.59 -0.80 5.46
C PHE A 117 -3.65 -1.84 5.80
N HIS A 118 -4.90 -1.67 5.34
CA HIS A 118 -5.94 -2.68 5.54
C HIS A 118 -5.59 -4.02 4.88
N LEU A 119 -5.01 -4.02 3.68
CA LEU A 119 -4.52 -5.24 3.03
C LEU A 119 -3.33 -5.87 3.77
N LEU A 120 -2.44 -5.03 4.34
CA LEU A 120 -1.29 -5.50 5.12
C LEU A 120 -1.69 -6.15 6.45
N GLU A 121 -2.84 -5.81 7.02
CA GLU A 121 -3.41 -6.53 8.17
C GLU A 121 -3.82 -7.97 7.80
N ASN A 122 -3.99 -8.25 6.50
CA ASN A 122 -4.41 -9.52 5.93
C ASN A 122 -3.31 -10.21 5.10
N THR A 123 -2.02 -9.93 5.37
CA THR A 123 -0.90 -10.45 4.57
C THR A 123 -0.84 -11.97 4.47
N GLY A 124 -1.44 -12.69 5.41
CA GLY A 124 -1.48 -14.16 5.39
C GLY A 124 -2.18 -14.75 4.15
N CYS A 125 -3.12 -14.04 3.55
CA CYS A 125 -3.85 -14.45 2.36
C CYS A 125 -3.38 -13.78 1.07
N VAL A 126 -2.40 -12.85 1.11
CA VAL A 126 -1.93 -12.11 -0.07
C VAL A 126 -0.56 -12.62 -0.52
N GLU A 127 -0.43 -12.88 -1.81
CA GLU A 127 0.85 -13.24 -2.45
C GLU A 127 1.61 -12.01 -2.91
N ASP A 128 0.97 -11.18 -3.73
CA ASP A 128 1.51 -9.89 -4.16
C ASP A 128 0.38 -8.90 -4.50
N MET A 129 0.75 -7.63 -4.62
CA MET A 129 -0.16 -6.54 -4.94
C MET A 129 0.46 -5.64 -6.01
N HIS A 130 -0.33 -5.28 -7.02
CA HIS A 130 0.09 -4.40 -8.11
C HIS A 130 -0.83 -3.18 -8.13
N PHE A 131 -0.34 -2.03 -7.66
CA PHE A 131 -1.15 -0.83 -7.56
C PHE A 131 -0.67 0.30 -8.45
N MET A 132 -1.62 0.95 -9.10
CA MET A 132 -1.41 2.24 -9.73
C MET A 132 -1.79 3.34 -8.75
N LEU A 133 -0.81 4.19 -8.40
CA LEU A 133 -0.92 5.26 -7.42
C LEU A 133 -0.35 6.55 -8.00
N GLN A 134 -0.52 7.67 -7.28
CA GLN A 134 0.25 8.88 -7.61
C GLN A 134 1.75 8.58 -7.53
N LYS A 135 2.51 9.05 -8.50
CA LYS A 135 3.97 8.85 -8.56
C LYS A 135 4.66 9.26 -7.25
N GLU A 136 4.26 10.38 -6.64
CA GLU A 136 4.83 10.82 -5.36
C GLU A 136 4.66 9.78 -4.25
N VAL A 137 3.51 9.11 -4.21
CA VAL A 137 3.24 8.05 -3.22
C VAL A 137 4.12 6.83 -3.46
N VAL A 138 4.24 6.38 -4.73
CA VAL A 138 5.14 5.28 -5.10
C VAL A 138 6.59 5.60 -4.80
N ASP A 139 7.03 6.80 -5.15
CA ASP A 139 8.37 7.31 -4.86
C ASP A 139 8.69 7.28 -3.35
N ARG A 140 7.68 7.56 -2.49
CA ARG A 140 7.83 7.48 -1.04
C ARG A 140 7.83 6.03 -0.53
N ILE A 141 7.00 5.16 -1.10
CA ILE A 141 6.96 3.73 -0.74
C ILE A 141 8.33 3.09 -1.00
N CYS A 142 8.90 3.31 -2.18
CA CYS A 142 10.14 2.69 -2.64
C CYS A 142 11.41 3.49 -2.27
N ALA A 143 11.28 4.57 -1.48
CA ALA A 143 12.42 5.40 -1.12
C ALA A 143 13.38 4.69 -0.16
N GLU A 144 14.68 4.83 -0.41
CA GLU A 144 15.74 4.34 0.46
C GLU A 144 16.10 5.37 1.55
N PRO A 145 16.64 4.90 2.71
CA PRO A 145 17.19 5.78 3.74
C PRO A 145 18.21 6.79 3.16
N GLY A 146 18.14 8.05 3.60
CA GLY A 146 18.94 9.15 3.06
C GLY A 146 18.30 9.91 1.91
N SER A 147 17.25 9.39 1.32
CA SER A 147 16.45 10.08 0.31
C SER A 147 15.51 11.11 0.94
N LYS A 148 15.32 12.27 0.28
CA LYS A 148 14.31 13.26 0.70
C LYS A 148 12.87 12.74 0.66
N LYS A 149 12.61 11.66 -0.07
CA LYS A 149 11.30 11.01 -0.18
C LYS A 149 11.06 9.97 0.90
N TYR A 150 12.14 9.48 1.55
CA TYR A 150 12.05 8.52 2.65
C TYR A 150 11.31 9.12 3.84
N GLY A 151 10.35 8.35 4.37
CA GLY A 151 9.49 8.82 5.44
C GLY A 151 8.76 7.68 6.16
N ARG A 152 7.81 8.05 7.02
CA ARG A 152 7.00 7.05 7.74
C ARG A 152 6.40 6.00 6.78
N LEU A 153 5.85 6.43 5.64
CA LEU A 153 5.26 5.50 4.67
C LEU A 153 6.28 4.49 4.15
N SER A 154 7.52 4.93 3.86
CA SER A 154 8.60 4.04 3.42
C SER A 154 8.90 2.98 4.46
N VAL A 155 9.14 3.39 5.72
CA VAL A 155 9.46 2.50 6.84
C VAL A 155 8.35 1.48 7.06
N MET A 156 7.09 1.93 7.10
CA MET A 156 5.95 1.06 7.37
C MET A 156 5.69 0.07 6.24
N MET A 157 5.75 0.51 4.97
CA MET A 157 5.54 -0.38 3.83
C MET A 157 6.66 -1.40 3.69
N GLN A 158 7.93 -0.99 3.86
CA GLN A 158 9.10 -1.86 3.78
C GLN A 158 9.22 -2.84 4.96
N TYR A 159 8.55 -2.57 6.08
CA TYR A 159 8.41 -3.56 7.15
C TYR A 159 7.52 -4.74 6.75
N PHE A 160 6.44 -4.48 6.01
CA PHE A 160 5.49 -5.52 5.60
C PHE A 160 5.82 -6.17 4.27
N CYS A 161 6.40 -5.40 3.32
CA CYS A 161 6.58 -5.82 1.95
C CYS A 161 7.96 -5.47 1.39
N GLU A 162 8.45 -6.31 0.50
CA GLU A 162 9.37 -5.86 -0.54
C GLU A 162 8.60 -4.92 -1.47
N THR A 163 9.22 -3.78 -1.82
CA THR A 163 8.59 -2.70 -2.58
C THR A 163 9.36 -2.46 -3.87
N GLU A 164 8.69 -2.56 -5.02
CA GLU A 164 9.31 -2.40 -6.33
C GLU A 164 8.53 -1.36 -7.16
N TRP A 165 9.21 -0.28 -7.56
CA TRP A 165 8.70 0.62 -8.59
C TRP A 165 8.83 -0.07 -9.95
N LEU A 166 7.75 -0.15 -10.73
CA LEU A 166 7.78 -0.81 -12.03
C LEU A 166 7.94 0.20 -13.16
N PHE A 167 7.01 1.13 -13.31
CA PHE A 167 7.07 2.18 -14.34
C PHE A 167 6.11 3.33 -14.05
N ASP A 168 6.35 4.47 -14.72
CA ASP A 168 5.49 5.65 -14.65
C ASP A 168 4.34 5.58 -15.66
N VAL A 169 3.19 6.17 -15.31
CA VAL A 169 2.00 6.26 -16.15
C VAL A 169 1.60 7.73 -16.30
N PRO A 170 1.59 8.26 -17.52
CA PRO A 170 1.30 9.67 -17.76
C PRO A 170 -0.21 9.97 -17.65
N PRO A 171 -0.58 11.23 -17.32
CA PRO A 171 -1.98 11.64 -17.13
C PRO A 171 -2.89 11.38 -18.32
N GLU A 172 -2.39 11.50 -19.54
CA GLU A 172 -3.12 11.28 -20.79
C GLU A 172 -3.60 9.83 -20.98
N SER A 173 -3.11 8.89 -20.18
CA SER A 173 -3.59 7.50 -20.17
C SER A 173 -4.95 7.33 -19.51
N PHE A 174 -5.54 8.41 -18.95
CA PHE A 174 -6.79 8.38 -18.18
C PHE A 174 -7.83 9.37 -18.71
N ASP A 175 -9.11 9.04 -18.48
CA ASP A 175 -10.27 9.93 -18.71
C ASP A 175 -11.15 9.97 -17.44
N PRO A 176 -11.31 11.16 -16.80
CA PRO A 176 -10.55 12.39 -17.02
C PRO A 176 -9.08 12.24 -16.63
N ALA A 177 -8.20 12.99 -17.28
CA ALA A 177 -6.78 13.00 -16.95
C ALA A 177 -6.54 13.55 -15.53
N PRO A 178 -5.77 12.86 -14.66
CA PRO A 178 -5.36 13.40 -13.38
C PRO A 178 -4.38 14.57 -13.56
N GLN A 179 -4.20 15.38 -12.51
CA GLN A 179 -3.29 16.52 -12.55
C GLN A 179 -1.82 16.15 -12.38
N VAL A 180 -1.53 14.91 -11.99
CA VAL A 180 -0.18 14.43 -11.64
C VAL A 180 0.10 13.08 -12.30
N MET A 181 1.38 12.79 -12.49
CA MET A 181 1.84 11.48 -12.93
C MET A 181 1.39 10.39 -11.96
N SER A 182 1.07 9.22 -12.47
CA SER A 182 0.91 7.99 -11.74
C SER A 182 2.14 7.09 -11.91
N ALA A 183 2.24 6.06 -11.10
CA ALA A 183 3.22 5.00 -11.27
C ALA A 183 2.64 3.66 -10.79
N ILE A 184 3.19 2.58 -11.29
CA ILE A 184 2.89 1.22 -10.84
C ILE A 184 3.92 0.80 -9.81
N VAL A 185 3.43 0.31 -8.66
CA VAL A 185 4.23 -0.33 -7.62
C VAL A 185 3.81 -1.78 -7.45
N LYS A 186 4.80 -2.67 -7.30
CA LYS A 186 4.58 -4.03 -6.82
C LYS A 186 4.96 -4.10 -5.35
N LEU A 187 4.11 -4.74 -4.56
CA LEU A 187 4.30 -4.98 -3.13
C LEU A 187 4.20 -6.47 -2.88
N THR A 188 5.27 -7.09 -2.38
CA THR A 188 5.30 -8.51 -2.06
C THR A 188 5.44 -8.67 -0.55
N PRO A 189 4.41 -9.17 0.17
CA PRO A 189 4.51 -9.38 1.61
C PRO A 189 5.69 -10.29 1.95
N HIS A 190 6.46 -9.91 2.97
CA HIS A 190 7.56 -10.73 3.43
C HIS A 190 7.07 -12.06 4.01
N ALA A 191 7.72 -13.17 3.65
CA ALA A 191 7.45 -14.47 4.25
C ALA A 191 7.82 -14.50 5.74
N GLN A 192 8.83 -13.71 6.11
CA GLN A 192 9.26 -13.46 7.48
C GLN A 192 9.56 -11.98 7.64
N ALA A 193 9.20 -11.39 8.77
CA ALA A 193 9.47 -9.98 9.03
C ALA A 193 11.00 -9.70 8.87
N PRO A 194 11.38 -8.63 8.13
CA PRO A 194 12.80 -8.32 7.87
C PRO A 194 13.55 -7.88 9.13
N VAL A 195 12.81 -7.46 10.15
CA VAL A 195 13.33 -7.06 11.47
C VAL A 195 12.35 -7.51 12.56
N GLU A 196 12.88 -7.84 13.73
CA GLU A 196 12.07 -8.21 14.89
C GLU A 196 11.52 -6.96 15.59
N ILE A 197 10.20 -6.90 15.77
CA ILE A 197 9.48 -5.82 16.47
C ILE A 197 8.62 -6.44 17.57
N GLU A 198 8.95 -6.14 18.83
CA GLU A 198 8.25 -6.67 20.01
C GLU A 198 6.84 -6.11 20.16
N ASN A 199 6.65 -4.84 19.81
CA ASN A 199 5.36 -4.15 19.87
C ASN A 199 5.21 -3.22 18.65
N PHE A 200 4.38 -3.64 17.70
CA PHE A 200 4.19 -2.92 16.44
C PHE A 200 3.52 -1.55 16.64
N GLN A 201 2.58 -1.42 17.57
CA GLN A 201 1.90 -0.15 17.84
C GLN A 201 2.90 0.89 18.38
N PHE A 202 3.75 0.46 19.31
CA PHE A 202 4.81 1.32 19.85
C PHE A 202 5.86 1.69 18.78
N PHE A 203 6.26 0.73 17.93
CA PHE A 203 7.14 0.97 16.79
C PHE A 203 6.55 2.03 15.84
N SER A 204 5.28 1.87 15.45
CA SER A 204 4.58 2.82 14.59
C SER A 204 4.51 4.23 15.20
N LEU A 205 4.29 4.31 16.53
CA LEU A 205 4.29 5.57 17.28
C LEU A 205 5.68 6.22 17.26
N LEU A 206 6.73 5.45 17.56
CA LEU A 206 8.12 5.94 17.55
C LEU A 206 8.53 6.45 16.18
N VAL A 207 8.24 5.71 15.11
CA VAL A 207 8.50 6.14 13.73
C VAL A 207 7.71 7.43 13.41
N THR A 208 6.44 7.50 13.78
CA THR A 208 5.61 8.71 13.61
C THR A 208 6.24 9.91 14.30
N GLN A 209 6.69 9.73 15.55
CA GLN A 209 7.34 10.78 16.32
C GLN A 209 8.68 11.22 15.70
N ALA A 210 9.48 10.27 15.20
CA ALA A 210 10.74 10.59 14.54
C ALA A 210 10.53 11.51 13.32
N PHE A 211 9.50 11.22 12.50
CA PHE A 211 9.19 12.02 11.30
C PHE A 211 8.33 13.27 11.56
N SER A 212 7.81 13.47 12.77
CA SER A 212 6.97 14.64 13.12
C SER A 212 7.70 15.98 12.95
N GLN A 213 9.04 15.97 13.03
CA GLN A 213 9.88 17.17 12.94
C GLN A 213 11.07 16.95 11.99
N ARG A 214 10.82 16.99 10.68
CA ARG A 214 11.78 16.65 9.61
C ARG A 214 13.17 17.32 9.72
N ARG A 215 13.26 18.53 10.30
CA ARG A 215 14.54 19.24 10.44
C ARG A 215 15.33 18.89 11.69
N LYS A 216 14.76 18.16 12.66
CA LYS A 216 15.44 17.78 13.89
C LYS A 216 16.15 16.44 13.76
N THR A 217 17.23 16.30 14.52
CA THR A 217 17.96 15.04 14.69
C THR A 217 17.13 14.05 15.56
N ILE A 218 17.42 12.75 15.43
CA ILE A 218 16.69 11.71 16.19
C ILE A 218 16.83 11.87 17.71
N ARG A 219 17.98 12.32 18.23
CA ARG A 219 18.14 12.64 19.66
C ARG A 219 17.14 13.69 20.15
N ASN A 220 16.75 14.62 19.28
CA ASN A 220 15.79 15.69 19.63
C ASN A 220 14.35 15.27 19.39
N SER A 221 14.06 14.57 18.28
CA SER A 221 12.69 14.14 17.95
C SER A 221 12.24 12.98 18.82
N LEU A 222 13.15 12.12 19.28
CA LEU A 222 12.87 10.96 20.12
C LEU A 222 13.24 11.12 21.60
N LYS A 223 13.56 12.32 22.07
CA LYS A 223 14.03 12.59 23.45
C LYS A 223 13.11 12.06 24.56
N ASN A 224 11.80 11.97 24.30
CA ASN A 224 10.81 11.44 25.23
C ASN A 224 10.69 9.89 25.15
N PHE A 225 11.31 9.25 24.17
CA PHE A 225 11.30 7.81 23.94
C PHE A 225 12.62 7.17 24.40
N ILE A 226 13.75 7.79 24.07
CA ILE A 226 15.07 7.24 24.27
C ILE A 226 16.09 8.35 24.52
N SER A 227 17.06 8.11 25.42
CA SER A 227 18.14 9.06 25.70
C SER A 227 19.19 9.06 24.57
N GLU A 228 19.90 10.18 24.40
CA GLU A 228 21.00 10.29 23.43
C GLU A 228 22.07 9.21 23.66
N GLN A 229 22.45 8.96 24.91
CA GLN A 229 23.43 7.93 25.25
C GLN A 229 22.98 6.53 24.80
N ALA A 230 21.70 6.20 24.99
CA ALA A 230 21.17 4.90 24.56
C ALA A 230 21.14 4.75 23.04
N ILE A 231 20.94 5.83 22.27
CA ILE A 231 21.08 5.82 20.80
C ILE A 231 22.51 5.50 20.41
N ILE A 232 23.48 6.15 21.06
CA ILE A 232 24.93 5.93 20.81
C ILE A 232 25.35 4.51 21.18
N ASP A 233 24.87 3.98 22.32
CA ASP A 233 25.16 2.61 22.78
C ASP A 233 24.66 1.53 21.80
N LEU A 234 23.59 1.84 21.00
CA LEU A 234 23.11 1.01 19.90
C LEU A 234 23.97 1.10 18.64
N GLY A 235 25.03 1.93 18.63
CA GLY A 235 25.87 2.20 17.45
C GLY A 235 25.23 3.11 16.40
N ILE A 236 24.18 3.86 16.77
CA ILE A 236 23.45 4.76 15.87
C ILE A 236 23.93 6.20 16.11
N ASP A 237 24.22 6.94 15.05
CA ASP A 237 24.55 8.36 15.17
C ASP A 237 23.31 9.19 15.58
N ALA A 238 23.32 9.68 16.80
CA ALA A 238 22.24 10.49 17.39
C ALA A 238 21.99 11.81 16.64
N ASN A 239 22.92 12.25 15.78
CA ASN A 239 22.78 13.45 14.95
C ASN A 239 22.08 13.19 13.61
N LEU A 240 21.81 11.94 13.26
CA LEU A 240 21.02 11.62 12.07
C LEU A 240 19.61 12.26 12.16
N ARG A 241 19.07 12.57 10.99
CA ARG A 241 17.64 12.88 10.87
C ARG A 241 16.88 11.59 10.60
N ALA A 242 15.58 11.57 10.91
CA ALA A 242 14.73 10.41 10.70
C ALA A 242 14.80 9.85 9.27
N GLU A 243 14.96 10.72 8.27
CA GLU A 243 15.09 10.33 6.84
C GLU A 243 16.36 9.52 6.51
N SER A 244 17.35 9.51 7.40
CA SER A 244 18.60 8.73 7.23
C SER A 244 18.68 7.49 8.12
N VAL A 245 17.64 7.21 8.90
CA VAL A 245 17.58 6.05 9.81
C VAL A 245 16.91 4.89 9.08
N SER A 246 17.59 3.76 9.03
CA SER A 246 17.09 2.54 8.38
C SER A 246 15.97 1.87 9.17
N LEU A 247 15.22 0.96 8.53
CA LEU A 247 14.21 0.13 9.18
C LEU A 247 14.82 -0.68 10.35
N ALA A 248 16.02 -1.25 10.15
CA ALA A 248 16.72 -2.01 11.19
C ALA A 248 17.09 -1.15 12.40
N GLU A 249 17.59 0.07 12.18
CA GLU A 249 17.88 1.02 13.25
C GLU A 249 16.62 1.47 13.98
N PHE A 250 15.51 1.72 13.27
CA PHE A 250 14.21 2.01 13.91
C PHE A 250 13.72 0.86 14.78
N ALA A 251 13.91 -0.40 14.37
CA ALA A 251 13.58 -1.56 15.19
C ALA A 251 14.42 -1.64 16.47
N LEU A 252 15.74 -1.38 16.38
CA LEU A 252 16.63 -1.30 17.53
C LEU A 252 16.21 -0.18 18.52
N LEU A 253 15.93 1.01 18.00
CA LEU A 253 15.45 2.15 18.78
C LEU A 253 14.14 1.83 19.50
N SER A 254 13.21 1.17 18.82
CA SER A 254 11.92 0.78 19.40
C SER A 254 12.10 -0.23 20.54
N ARG A 255 12.89 -1.27 20.33
CA ARG A 255 13.17 -2.30 21.33
C ARG A 255 13.82 -1.72 22.59
N GLU A 256 14.86 -0.89 22.42
CA GLU A 256 15.55 -0.29 23.56
C GLU A 256 14.67 0.73 24.32
N SER A 257 13.81 1.46 23.60
CA SER A 257 12.85 2.36 24.21
C SER A 257 11.83 1.63 25.09
N LEU A 258 11.33 0.47 24.64
CA LEU A 258 10.41 -0.39 25.42
C LEU A 258 11.07 -0.94 26.67
N ARG A 259 12.34 -1.37 26.60
CA ARG A 259 13.07 -1.89 27.76
C ARG A 259 13.22 -0.86 28.87
N LYS A 260 13.40 0.41 28.51
CA LYS A 260 13.58 1.50 29.48
C LYS A 260 12.25 2.09 29.99
N ASN A 261 11.17 1.94 29.23
CA ASN A 261 9.82 2.40 29.56
C ASN A 261 8.82 1.25 29.38
N PRO A 262 8.82 0.22 30.26
CA PRO A 262 7.97 -0.96 30.12
C PRO A 262 6.46 -0.66 30.27
N VAL A 263 6.11 0.46 30.89
CA VAL A 263 4.73 1.00 30.85
C VAL A 263 4.64 1.82 29.58
N GLY A 264 4.08 1.22 28.54
CA GLY A 264 3.86 1.90 27.24
C GLY A 264 3.30 3.30 27.50
N LEU A 265 3.89 4.31 26.88
CA LEU A 265 3.35 5.67 26.91
C LEU A 265 1.87 5.57 26.55
N GLU A 266 0.98 5.80 27.54
CA GLU A 266 -0.44 5.96 27.25
C GLU A 266 -0.57 7.02 26.17
N PRO A 267 -1.36 6.79 25.11
CA PRO A 267 -1.42 7.68 23.95
C PRO A 267 -2.23 8.93 24.28
N ASP A 268 -1.64 9.87 25.01
CA ASP A 268 -2.12 11.26 25.05
C ASP A 268 -1.69 12.05 23.79
N LEU A 269 -1.06 11.37 22.82
CA LEU A 269 -0.73 11.93 21.54
C LEU A 269 -1.86 11.61 20.55
N LYS A 270 -2.75 12.61 20.37
CA LYS A 270 -3.68 12.63 19.24
C LYS A 270 -2.91 12.28 17.97
N VAL A 271 -3.27 11.16 17.37
CA VAL A 271 -2.86 10.82 16.01
C VAL A 271 -3.36 11.97 15.14
N VAL A 272 -2.46 12.80 14.67
CA VAL A 272 -2.75 13.80 13.64
C VAL A 272 -2.73 13.03 12.33
N ASP A 273 -3.93 12.91 11.75
CA ASP A 273 -4.19 12.34 10.42
C ASP A 273 -3.38 13.02 9.31
#